data_136212c8efffed4fb142b1940fe47d77
#
_entry.id   136212c8efffed4fb142b1940fe47d77
#
_cell.length_a   1.000
_cell.length_b   1.000
_cell.length_c   1.000
_cell.angle_alpha   90.00
_cell.angle_beta   90.00
_cell.angle_gamma   90.00
#
_symmetry.space_group_name_H-M   'P 1'
#
loop_
_entity.id
_entity.type
_entity.pdbx_description
1 polymer ?
#
loop_
_entity_poly.entity_id
_entity_poly.type
_entity_poly.pdbx_seq_one_letter_code
_entity_poly.pdbx_strand_id
1 'polypeptide(L)'
;MNKTAFGVGGFIILLIAAGYAANSRADTVNLGVGKSVINSHLKVGEIGYEHKNWEVQASLMESGNTKNGNQKQLALYSVSYITEPGWGYKGVEPYLRLGVSHNTGSELVGANNFRLGIGVNFNKVFRLEYVHHSSAGIYKNNTGIDYVMLNYVMEAPW
;
A
#
# COMPACT_ATOMS: atom_id res chain seq x y z
N MET A 1 -9.48 23.82 22.76
CA MET A 1 -8.73 24.02 21.49
C MET A 1 -9.03 22.82 20.57
N ASN A 2 -9.89 23.02 19.58
CA ASN A 2 -10.29 21.95 18.66
C ASN A 2 -9.22 21.75 17.58
N LYS A 3 -8.49 20.62 17.60
CA LYS A 3 -7.44 20.27 16.62
C LYS A 3 -7.81 19.01 15.78
N THR A 4 -9.03 18.86 15.30
CA THR A 4 -9.41 17.55 14.72
C THR A 4 -10.18 17.56 13.41
N ALA A 5 -10.25 18.65 12.67
CA ALA A 5 -11.09 18.67 11.46
C ALA A 5 -10.36 18.69 10.11
N PHE A 6 -9.02 18.79 10.06
CA PHE A 6 -8.31 19.04 8.78
C PHE A 6 -7.70 17.81 8.11
N GLY A 7 -7.56 16.68 8.78
CA GLY A 7 -6.75 15.56 8.26
C GLY A 7 -7.46 14.70 7.20
N VAL A 8 -8.71 14.34 7.41
CA VAL A 8 -9.39 13.30 6.60
C VAL A 8 -10.04 13.89 5.35
N GLY A 9 -10.64 15.08 5.47
CA GLY A 9 -11.33 15.74 4.35
C GLY A 9 -10.38 16.13 3.22
N GLY A 10 -9.19 16.65 3.54
CA GLY A 10 -8.20 17.06 2.56
C GLY A 10 -7.61 15.89 1.75
N PHE A 11 -7.45 14.73 2.38
CA PHE A 11 -6.93 13.53 1.73
C PHE A 11 -7.95 12.91 0.75
N ILE A 12 -9.23 12.89 1.12
CA ILE A 12 -10.32 12.42 0.24
C ILE A 12 -10.44 13.32 -0.99
N ILE A 13 -10.33 14.64 -0.84
CA ILE A 13 -10.39 15.58 -1.97
C ILE A 13 -9.20 15.40 -2.91
N LEU A 14 -8.00 15.13 -2.40
CA LEU A 14 -6.81 14.86 -3.22
C LEU A 14 -6.96 13.57 -4.03
N LEU A 15 -7.53 12.51 -3.44
CA LEU A 15 -7.82 11.24 -4.12
C LEU A 15 -8.88 11.41 -5.22
N ILE A 16 -9.90 12.25 -5.00
CA ILE A 16 -10.94 12.52 -5.99
C ILE A 16 -10.39 13.35 -7.16
N ALA A 17 -9.56 14.36 -6.89
CA ALA A 17 -8.94 15.19 -7.93
C ALA A 17 -7.96 14.41 -8.82
N ALA A 18 -7.21 13.45 -8.25
CA ALA A 18 -6.33 12.55 -9.00
C ALA A 18 -7.10 11.56 -9.89
N GLY A 19 -8.36 11.22 -9.54
CA GLY A 19 -9.20 10.29 -10.31
C GLY A 19 -9.64 10.79 -11.69
N TYR A 20 -9.58 12.09 -11.95
CA TYR A 20 -10.04 12.67 -13.22
C TYR A 20 -9.01 12.58 -14.38
N ALA A 21 -7.77 12.21 -14.11
CA ALA A 21 -6.69 12.13 -15.11
C ALA A 21 -6.45 10.69 -15.64
N ALA A 22 -7.36 9.74 -15.37
CA ALA A 22 -7.13 8.33 -15.62
C ALA A 22 -7.33 7.95 -17.09
N ASN A 23 -6.25 7.62 -17.77
CA ASN A 23 -6.29 6.73 -18.94
C ASN A 23 -6.84 5.36 -18.50
N SER A 24 -7.73 4.77 -19.30
CA SER A 24 -8.31 3.45 -19.02
C SER A 24 -7.22 2.38 -19.00
N ARG A 25 -6.79 1.95 -17.82
CA ARG A 25 -5.96 0.76 -17.65
C ARG A 25 -6.81 -0.50 -17.76
N ALA A 26 -6.24 -1.56 -18.29
CA ALA A 26 -6.84 -2.89 -18.20
C ALA A 26 -6.91 -3.32 -16.73
N ASP A 27 -7.92 -4.08 -16.37
CA ASP A 27 -8.05 -4.68 -15.05
C ASP A 27 -6.93 -5.68 -14.81
N THR A 28 -6.34 -5.67 -13.63
CA THR A 28 -5.24 -6.58 -13.29
C THR A 28 -5.43 -7.23 -11.92
N VAL A 29 -4.84 -8.42 -11.79
CA VAL A 29 -4.66 -9.12 -10.52
C VAL A 29 -3.17 -9.10 -10.17
N ASN A 30 -2.86 -8.74 -8.93
CA ASN A 30 -1.50 -8.67 -8.42
C ASN A 30 -1.29 -9.76 -7.37
N LEU A 31 -0.20 -10.51 -7.49
CA LEU A 31 0.26 -11.46 -6.48
C LEU A 31 1.65 -11.06 -6.01
N GLY A 32 1.79 -10.80 -4.72
CA GLY A 32 3.01 -10.25 -4.15
C GLY A 32 3.60 -11.08 -3.03
N VAL A 33 4.92 -11.04 -2.95
CA VAL A 33 5.69 -11.52 -1.80
C VAL A 33 6.71 -10.47 -1.39
N GLY A 34 6.91 -10.34 -0.09
CA GLY A 34 7.81 -9.32 0.42
C GLY A 34 8.29 -9.59 1.82
N LYS A 35 9.01 -8.60 2.33
CA LYS A 35 9.57 -8.64 3.69
C LYS A 35 9.56 -7.25 4.30
N SER A 36 9.17 -7.16 5.56
CA SER A 36 9.30 -5.91 6.32
C SER A 36 10.77 -5.60 6.60
N VAL A 37 11.14 -4.31 6.58
CA VAL A 37 12.54 -3.89 6.51
C VAL A 37 13.01 -2.96 7.62
N ILE A 38 12.14 -2.23 8.31
CA ILE A 38 12.55 -1.22 9.28
C ILE A 38 12.31 -1.68 10.74
N ASN A 39 11.07 -1.97 11.10
CA ASN A 39 10.70 -2.25 12.49
C ASN A 39 10.50 -3.75 12.77
N SER A 40 10.70 -4.58 11.77
CA SER A 40 10.59 -6.03 11.83
C SER A 40 11.29 -6.65 10.61
N HIS A 41 11.31 -7.99 10.53
CA HIS A 41 11.85 -8.73 9.36
C HIS A 41 10.90 -9.85 8.96
N LEU A 42 9.59 -9.59 9.06
CA LEU A 42 8.52 -10.54 8.83
C LEU A 42 8.20 -10.65 7.35
N LYS A 43 7.84 -11.84 6.90
CA LYS A 43 7.39 -12.05 5.51
C LYS A 43 5.98 -11.53 5.33
N VAL A 44 5.70 -11.06 4.13
CA VAL A 44 4.40 -10.54 3.71
C VAL A 44 4.01 -11.21 2.40
N GLY A 45 2.81 -11.73 2.34
CA GLY A 45 2.16 -12.17 1.11
C GLY A 45 1.00 -11.24 0.78
N GLU A 46 0.72 -11.03 -0.48
CA GLU A 46 -0.25 -10.02 -0.93
C GLU A 46 -1.03 -10.49 -2.15
N ILE A 47 -2.32 -10.17 -2.20
CA ILE A 47 -3.17 -10.28 -3.39
C ILE A 47 -3.93 -8.98 -3.56
N GLY A 48 -3.98 -8.47 -4.79
CA GLY A 48 -4.70 -7.25 -5.14
C GLY A 48 -5.48 -7.39 -6.44
N TYR A 49 -6.53 -6.60 -6.58
CA TYR A 49 -7.28 -6.39 -7.81
C TYR A 49 -7.31 -4.91 -8.13
N GLU A 50 -6.87 -4.55 -9.33
CA GLU A 50 -6.83 -3.19 -9.83
C GLU A 50 -7.83 -3.01 -10.97
N HIS A 51 -8.71 -2.03 -10.82
CA HIS A 51 -9.63 -1.55 -11.84
C HIS A 51 -9.30 -0.09 -12.16
N LYS A 52 -8.92 0.18 -13.40
CA LYS A 52 -8.38 1.49 -13.79
C LYS A 52 -7.14 1.81 -12.94
N ASN A 53 -7.25 2.82 -12.07
CA ASN A 53 -6.18 3.24 -11.16
C ASN A 53 -6.50 2.92 -9.69
N TRP A 54 -7.62 2.28 -9.40
CA TRP A 54 -8.01 1.89 -8.05
C TRP A 54 -7.67 0.44 -7.80
N GLU A 55 -7.08 0.17 -6.66
CA GLU A 55 -6.75 -1.17 -6.21
C GLU A 55 -7.39 -1.46 -4.86
N VAL A 56 -7.98 -2.65 -4.74
CA VAL A 56 -8.31 -3.28 -3.47
C VAL A 56 -7.33 -4.43 -3.22
N GLN A 57 -6.86 -4.56 -1.99
CA GLN A 57 -5.76 -5.46 -1.68
C GLN A 57 -5.91 -6.08 -0.31
N ALA A 58 -5.53 -7.35 -0.17
CA ALA A 58 -5.35 -8.05 1.08
C ALA A 58 -3.91 -8.52 1.21
N SER A 59 -3.30 -8.28 2.37
CA SER A 59 -1.94 -8.73 2.69
C SER A 59 -1.96 -9.51 3.99
N LEU A 60 -1.11 -10.53 4.07
CA LEU A 60 -0.86 -11.30 5.29
C LEU A 60 0.61 -11.16 5.68
N MET A 61 0.86 -10.71 6.89
CA MET A 61 2.18 -10.65 7.49
C MET A 61 2.31 -11.77 8.52
N GLU A 62 3.42 -12.49 8.49
CA GLU A 62 3.71 -13.55 9.46
C GLU A 62 3.88 -13.00 10.88
N SER A 63 3.74 -13.88 11.88
CA SER A 63 4.04 -13.56 13.27
C SER A 63 5.55 -13.53 13.50
N GLY A 64 6.00 -12.75 14.47
CA GLY A 64 7.40 -12.71 14.89
C GLY A 64 7.78 -11.46 15.68
N ASN A 65 9.06 -11.28 15.92
CA ASN A 65 9.57 -10.19 16.72
C ASN A 65 9.60 -8.88 15.93
N THR A 66 9.17 -7.82 16.58
CA THR A 66 9.23 -6.45 16.08
C THR A 66 9.92 -5.54 17.09
N LYS A 67 10.18 -4.31 16.70
CA LYS A 67 10.72 -3.26 17.59
C LYS A 67 9.86 -3.06 18.86
N ASN A 68 8.55 -3.22 18.78
CA ASN A 68 7.62 -2.94 19.88
C ASN A 68 7.14 -4.20 20.60
N GLY A 69 7.70 -5.36 20.28
CA GLY A 69 7.32 -6.63 20.90
C GLY A 69 7.01 -7.72 19.87
N ASN A 70 6.27 -8.72 20.28
CA ASN A 70 5.95 -9.86 19.45
C ASN A 70 4.64 -9.62 18.68
N GLN A 71 4.74 -9.48 17.37
CA GLN A 71 3.59 -9.34 16.47
C GLN A 71 2.96 -10.72 16.21
N LYS A 72 1.66 -10.83 16.42
CA LYS A 72 0.87 -11.97 15.92
C LYS A 72 0.71 -11.85 14.41
N GLN A 73 0.28 -12.93 13.77
CA GLN A 73 -0.08 -12.87 12.35
C GLN A 73 -1.08 -11.74 12.11
N LEU A 74 -0.82 -10.93 11.09
CA LEU A 74 -1.54 -9.70 10.81
C LEU A 74 -2.11 -9.74 9.39
N ALA A 75 -3.42 -9.50 9.26
CA ALA A 75 -4.03 -9.20 7.98
C ALA A 75 -4.17 -7.67 7.81
N LEU A 76 -3.85 -7.19 6.60
CA LEU A 76 -4.04 -5.81 6.18
C LEU A 76 -4.96 -5.81 4.96
N TYR A 77 -5.96 -4.95 4.98
CA TYR A 77 -6.86 -4.69 3.86
C TYR A 77 -6.69 -3.24 3.44
N SER A 78 -6.51 -2.98 2.16
CA SER A 78 -6.30 -1.62 1.69
C SER A 78 -7.10 -1.29 0.44
N VAL A 79 -7.42 0.00 0.30
CA VAL A 79 -7.91 0.62 -0.92
C VAL A 79 -6.94 1.72 -1.28
N SER A 80 -6.44 1.71 -2.51
CA SER A 80 -5.41 2.64 -2.95
C SER A 80 -5.69 3.16 -4.35
N TYR A 81 -5.16 4.34 -4.64
CA TYR A 81 -5.07 4.92 -5.97
C TYR A 81 -3.62 4.85 -6.45
N ILE A 82 -3.41 4.37 -7.67
CA ILE A 82 -2.10 4.26 -8.30
C ILE A 82 -1.99 5.35 -9.35
N THR A 83 -0.92 6.12 -9.31
CA THR A 83 -0.61 7.12 -10.32
C THR A 83 0.76 6.87 -10.93
N GLU A 84 0.84 6.95 -12.25
CA GLU A 84 2.07 6.84 -13.02
C GLU A 84 2.35 8.19 -13.66
N PRO A 85 3.55 8.72 -13.55
CA PRO A 85 3.87 10.06 -14.06
C PRO A 85 3.95 10.13 -15.59
N GLY A 86 3.70 9.02 -16.30
CA GLY A 86 3.66 8.97 -17.75
C GLY A 86 5.05 9.01 -18.44
N TRP A 87 6.10 8.84 -17.64
CA TRP A 87 7.47 8.71 -18.19
C TRP A 87 8.11 7.43 -17.67
N GLY A 88 8.87 6.79 -18.53
CA GLY A 88 9.60 5.57 -18.22
C GLY A 88 10.78 5.39 -19.18
N TYR A 89 11.64 4.47 -18.88
CA TYR A 89 12.79 4.14 -19.73
C TYR A 89 12.96 2.63 -19.87
N LYS A 90 12.98 2.16 -21.12
CA LYS A 90 13.21 0.73 -21.46
C LYS A 90 12.32 -0.25 -20.67
N GLY A 91 11.02 0.07 -20.56
CA GLY A 91 10.06 -0.79 -19.87
C GLY A 91 10.07 -0.70 -18.34
N VAL A 92 10.82 0.28 -17.79
CA VAL A 92 10.78 0.61 -16.36
C VAL A 92 9.98 1.89 -16.17
N GLU A 93 8.86 1.81 -15.49
CA GLU A 93 7.91 2.93 -15.27
C GLU A 93 7.73 3.14 -13.77
N PRO A 94 8.10 4.29 -13.22
CA PRO A 94 7.84 4.59 -11.82
C PRO A 94 6.36 4.77 -11.55
N TYR A 95 5.93 4.51 -10.32
CA TYR A 95 4.58 4.78 -9.86
C TYR A 95 4.54 5.19 -8.40
N LEU A 96 3.48 5.87 -8.04
CA LEU A 96 3.13 6.21 -6.67
C LEU A 96 1.77 5.60 -6.35
N ARG A 97 1.63 5.02 -5.16
CA ARG A 97 0.39 4.47 -4.62
C ARG A 97 0.02 5.19 -3.34
N LEU A 98 -1.19 5.71 -3.26
CA LEU A 98 -1.72 6.39 -2.09
C LEU A 98 -3.04 5.74 -1.69
N GLY A 99 -3.22 5.45 -0.42
CA GLY A 99 -4.43 4.78 0.03
C GLY A 99 -4.65 4.81 1.53
N VAL A 100 -5.63 4.03 1.92
CA VAL A 100 -5.95 3.75 3.31
C VAL A 100 -5.96 2.26 3.54
N SER A 101 -5.64 1.83 4.76
CA SER A 101 -5.66 0.43 5.12
C SER A 101 -6.23 0.22 6.52
N HIS A 102 -6.78 -0.96 6.72
CA HIS A 102 -7.22 -1.48 8.01
C HIS A 102 -6.45 -2.75 8.32
N ASN A 103 -6.01 -2.92 9.57
CA ASN A 103 -5.34 -4.12 10.01
C ASN A 103 -6.07 -4.78 11.19
N THR A 104 -5.85 -6.09 11.35
CA THR A 104 -6.51 -6.91 12.37
C THR A 104 -5.89 -6.83 13.76
N GLY A 105 -4.92 -5.95 13.95
CA GLY A 105 -4.24 -5.68 15.22
C GLY A 105 -2.73 -5.74 15.07
N SER A 106 -2.07 -4.59 15.26
CA SER A 106 -0.63 -4.44 15.12
C SER A 106 -0.01 -3.81 16.37
N GLU A 107 1.18 -4.26 16.72
CA GLU A 107 2.01 -3.65 17.76
C GLU A 107 2.76 -2.40 17.24
N LEU A 108 2.76 -2.18 15.91
CA LEU A 108 3.53 -1.12 15.27
C LEU A 108 2.70 0.12 14.94
N VAL A 109 1.41 -0.06 14.63
CA VAL A 109 0.51 1.01 14.18
C VAL A 109 -0.91 0.78 14.71
N GLY A 110 -1.77 1.79 14.61
CA GLY A 110 -3.19 1.66 14.90
C GLY A 110 -3.93 0.77 13.88
N ALA A 111 -5.22 0.48 14.12
CA ALA A 111 -6.02 -0.35 13.24
C ALA A 111 -6.23 0.27 11.86
N ASN A 112 -6.39 1.60 11.79
CA ASN A 112 -6.59 2.34 10.53
C ASN A 112 -5.37 3.17 10.21
N ASN A 113 -4.90 3.08 8.96
CA ASN A 113 -3.64 3.68 8.53
C ASN A 113 -3.76 4.32 7.15
N PHE A 114 -2.90 5.27 6.88
CA PHE A 114 -2.55 5.66 5.51
C PHE A 114 -1.59 4.64 4.92
N ARG A 115 -1.71 4.39 3.62
CA ARG A 115 -0.78 3.59 2.84
C ARG A 115 -0.09 4.47 1.82
N LEU A 116 1.23 4.42 1.81
CA LEU A 116 2.08 5.02 0.78
C LEU A 116 2.90 3.90 0.14
N GLY A 117 2.86 3.81 -1.19
CA GLY A 117 3.70 2.92 -1.97
C GLY A 117 4.50 3.72 -3.01
N ILE A 118 5.79 3.44 -3.12
CA ILE A 118 6.65 4.00 -4.17
C ILE A 118 7.33 2.84 -4.86
N GLY A 119 7.19 2.76 -6.18
CA GLY A 119 7.71 1.60 -6.89
C GLY A 119 8.00 1.83 -8.35
N VAL A 120 8.38 0.75 -8.99
CA VAL A 120 8.64 0.68 -10.42
C VAL A 120 7.94 -0.55 -11.02
N ASN A 121 7.32 -0.35 -12.17
CA ASN A 121 6.81 -1.41 -13.03
C ASN A 121 7.91 -1.84 -14.00
N PHE A 122 8.06 -3.13 -14.19
CA PHE A 122 8.93 -3.74 -15.19
C PHE A 122 8.07 -4.42 -16.25
N ASN A 123 8.05 -3.86 -17.45
CA ASN A 123 7.28 -4.38 -18.61
C ASN A 123 5.80 -4.67 -18.31
N LYS A 124 5.21 -3.99 -17.30
CA LYS A 124 3.84 -4.22 -16.79
C LYS A 124 3.56 -5.62 -16.24
N VAL A 125 4.59 -6.43 -16.04
CA VAL A 125 4.50 -7.81 -15.55
C VAL A 125 4.95 -7.93 -14.10
N PHE A 126 5.96 -7.16 -13.71
CA PHE A 126 6.47 -7.16 -12.34
C PHE A 126 6.45 -5.75 -11.76
N ARG A 127 6.18 -5.65 -10.46
CA ARG A 127 6.30 -4.42 -9.68
C ARG A 127 7.22 -4.65 -8.50
N LEU A 128 8.22 -3.79 -8.34
CA LEU A 128 8.98 -3.67 -7.09
C LEU A 128 8.50 -2.42 -6.37
N GLU A 129 8.07 -2.57 -5.12
CA GLU A 129 7.46 -1.50 -4.34
C GLU A 129 8.01 -1.45 -2.92
N TYR A 130 8.31 -0.26 -2.44
CA TYR A 130 8.43 0.03 -1.02
C TYR A 130 7.09 0.53 -0.52
N VAL A 131 6.58 -0.08 0.55
CA VAL A 131 5.26 0.22 1.13
C VAL A 131 5.44 0.69 2.57
N HIS A 132 4.77 1.77 2.90
CA HIS A 132 4.69 2.32 4.25
C HIS A 132 3.23 2.43 4.71
N HIS A 133 2.93 1.85 5.87
CA HIS A 133 1.67 2.06 6.57
C HIS A 133 1.90 2.87 7.83
N SER A 134 1.09 3.91 8.04
CA SER A 134 1.21 4.80 9.19
C SER A 134 -0.16 5.32 9.63
N SER A 135 -0.40 5.34 10.91
CA SER A 135 -1.58 5.99 11.51
C SER A 135 -1.43 7.51 11.68
N ALA A 136 -0.40 8.12 11.10
CA ALA A 136 -0.13 9.57 11.11
C ALA A 136 -0.15 10.20 12.52
N GLY A 137 0.30 9.46 13.54
CA GLY A 137 0.34 9.94 14.91
C GLY A 137 -1.02 9.97 15.64
N ILE A 138 -2.08 9.43 15.04
CA ILE A 138 -3.41 9.31 15.68
C ILE A 138 -3.35 8.35 16.87
N TYR A 139 -2.47 7.36 16.83
CA TYR A 139 -2.25 6.37 17.87
C TYR A 139 -0.86 6.53 18.50
N LYS A 140 -0.74 6.23 19.81
CA LYS A 140 0.50 6.40 20.57
C LYS A 140 1.69 5.59 20.03
N ASN A 141 1.43 4.39 19.50
CA ASN A 141 2.44 3.54 18.90
C ASN A 141 2.31 3.62 17.36
N ASN A 142 3.01 4.56 16.77
CA ASN A 142 3.02 4.74 15.32
C ASN A 142 4.46 4.69 14.81
N THR A 143 5.05 3.50 14.84
CA THR A 143 6.42 3.28 14.34
C THR A 143 6.46 2.90 12.86
N GLY A 144 5.28 2.78 12.23
CA GLY A 144 5.13 2.37 10.84
C GLY A 144 5.24 0.86 10.64
N ILE A 145 4.62 0.38 9.56
CA ILE A 145 4.88 -0.94 8.97
C ILE A 145 5.48 -0.67 7.60
N ASP A 146 6.73 -1.05 7.42
CA ASP A 146 7.52 -0.80 6.22
C ASP A 146 7.95 -2.13 5.62
N TYR A 147 7.67 -2.35 4.33
CA TYR A 147 8.10 -3.56 3.64
C TYR A 147 8.42 -3.31 2.18
N VAL A 148 9.24 -4.19 1.62
CA VAL A 148 9.54 -4.24 0.18
C VAL A 148 8.78 -5.42 -0.40
N MET A 149 8.07 -5.18 -1.50
CA MET A 149 7.25 -6.16 -2.21
C MET A 149 7.73 -6.34 -3.63
N LEU A 150 7.75 -7.59 -4.08
CA LEU A 150 7.81 -7.96 -5.48
C LEU A 150 6.44 -8.53 -5.86
N ASN A 151 5.76 -7.89 -6.79
CA ASN A 151 4.45 -8.29 -7.28
C ASN A 151 4.56 -8.81 -8.73
N TYR A 152 3.89 -9.90 -9.01
CA TYR A 152 3.56 -10.36 -10.35
C TYR A 152 2.17 -9.82 -10.74
N VAL A 153 2.08 -9.17 -11.89
CA VAL A 153 0.88 -8.51 -12.39
C VAL A 153 0.34 -9.31 -13.57
N MET A 154 -0.92 -9.67 -13.50
CA MET A 154 -1.63 -10.41 -14.56
C MET A 154 -2.83 -9.58 -15.04
N GLU A 155 -3.08 -9.53 -16.33
CA GLU A 155 -4.33 -9.01 -16.85
C GLU A 155 -5.49 -9.89 -16.37
N ALA A 156 -6.58 -9.26 -15.94
CA ALA A 156 -7.76 -9.99 -15.52
C ALA A 156 -8.45 -10.58 -16.73
N PRO A 157 -8.88 -11.87 -16.71
CA PRO A 157 -9.33 -12.59 -17.88
C PRO A 157 -10.77 -12.27 -18.33
N TRP A 158 -11.43 -11.25 -17.78
CA TRP A 158 -12.82 -10.85 -18.08
C TRP A 158 -12.96 -9.42 -18.59
#